data_708b1c2a9431d16e9c7542a1fca51615
#
_entry.id   708b1c2a9431d16e9c7542a1fca51615
#
_cell.length_a   1.000
_cell.length_b   1.000
_cell.length_c   1.000
_cell.angle_alpha   90.00
_cell.angle_beta   90.00
_cell.angle_gamma   90.00
#
_symmetry.space_group_name_H-M   'P 1'
#
loop_
_entity.id
_entity.type
_entity.pdbx_description
1 polymer ?
#
loop_
_entity_poly.entity_id
_entity_poly.type
_entity_poly.pdbx_seq_one_letter_code
_entity_poly.pdbx_strand_id
1 'polypeptide(L)'
;MKMRLGLAHPTSGSVQLLGKTMDQENRITLLKQTGSLIESPSGYLHLTARENLSIIADLKGITHKDIDRVLEVVDLTSDANRKVGQYSLGMKQRLGIAMALLGKPKLLILDEPTNGPDPAGIQEMRSLIASMSERTGATVMISSHLLGEIEQMVTQIGILNHHGKMLFEGSLKELQKHSRGGILLRVLDVQRSITI
;
A
#
# COMPACT_ATOMS: atom_id res chain seq x y z
N MET A 1 -6.75 2.97 -7.50
CA MET A 1 -5.34 3.41 -7.39
C MET A 1 -4.77 3.94 -8.72
N LYS A 2 -4.94 3.26 -9.86
CA LYS A 2 -4.31 3.61 -11.16
C LYS A 2 -4.56 5.06 -11.64
N MET A 3 -5.76 5.62 -11.49
CA MET A 3 -6.05 7.03 -11.86
C MET A 3 -5.21 8.04 -11.07
N ARG A 4 -4.97 7.81 -9.77
CA ARG A 4 -4.16 8.71 -8.93
C ARG A 4 -2.69 8.75 -9.32
N LEU A 5 -2.21 7.73 -10.02
CA LEU A 5 -0.85 7.65 -10.55
C LEU A 5 -0.76 8.06 -12.02
N GLY A 6 -1.85 8.55 -12.62
CA GLY A 6 -1.89 8.90 -14.03
C GLY A 6 -1.70 7.71 -14.98
N LEU A 7 -1.94 6.48 -14.49
CA LEU A 7 -1.91 5.24 -15.28
C LEU A 7 -3.24 4.97 -15.99
N ALA A 8 -4.29 5.68 -15.59
CA ALA A 8 -5.61 5.67 -16.22
C ALA A 8 -6.21 7.07 -16.14
N HIS A 9 -6.97 7.46 -17.14
CA HIS A 9 -7.67 8.73 -17.19
C HIS A 9 -9.12 8.57 -16.71
N PRO A 10 -9.67 9.52 -15.92
CA PRO A 10 -11.08 9.51 -15.58
C PRO A 10 -11.91 9.82 -16.83
N THR A 11 -13.07 9.18 -16.96
CA THR A 11 -14.04 9.46 -18.03
C THR A 11 -14.64 10.86 -17.89
N SER A 12 -14.79 11.32 -16.64
CA SER A 12 -15.26 12.66 -16.28
C SER A 12 -14.70 13.07 -14.92
N GLY A 13 -14.75 14.36 -14.60
CA GLY A 13 -14.20 14.90 -13.36
C GLY A 13 -12.69 15.05 -13.36
N SER A 14 -12.09 15.28 -12.19
CA SER A 14 -10.66 15.48 -12.03
C SER A 14 -10.10 14.66 -10.86
N VAL A 15 -8.81 14.37 -10.92
CA VAL A 15 -8.06 13.73 -9.84
C VAL A 15 -7.13 14.76 -9.22
N GLN A 16 -7.20 14.93 -7.90
CA GLN A 16 -6.27 15.75 -7.15
C GLN A 16 -5.36 14.88 -6.29
N LEU A 17 -4.08 15.27 -6.21
CA LEU A 17 -3.06 14.62 -5.41
C LEU A 17 -2.18 15.70 -4.75
N LEU A 18 -1.95 15.61 -3.44
CA LEU A 18 -1.16 16.60 -2.69
C LEU A 18 -1.62 18.06 -2.95
N GLY A 19 -2.94 18.28 -3.10
CA GLY A 19 -3.55 19.59 -3.33
C GLY A 19 -3.44 20.14 -4.76
N LYS A 20 -2.92 19.36 -5.72
CA LYS A 20 -2.80 19.75 -7.13
C LYS A 20 -3.54 18.79 -8.04
N THR A 21 -4.06 19.29 -9.15
CA THR A 21 -4.68 18.45 -10.18
C THR A 21 -3.63 17.59 -10.88
N MET A 22 -3.98 16.31 -11.09
CA MET A 22 -3.17 15.36 -11.86
C MET A 22 -3.41 15.58 -13.36
N ASP A 23 -2.78 16.60 -13.91
CA ASP A 23 -2.76 16.96 -15.34
C ASP A 23 -1.36 16.77 -15.93
N GLN A 24 -1.20 17.14 -17.20
CA GLN A 24 0.09 17.01 -17.91
C GLN A 24 1.20 17.86 -17.27
N GLU A 25 0.87 19.05 -16.76
CA GLU A 25 1.84 19.99 -16.19
C GLU A 25 2.35 19.53 -14.82
N ASN A 26 1.44 19.05 -13.97
CA ASN A 26 1.74 18.67 -12.59
C ASN A 26 2.21 17.23 -12.43
N ARG A 27 1.91 16.35 -13.40
CA ARG A 27 2.10 14.89 -13.30
C ARG A 27 3.50 14.51 -12.83
N ILE A 28 4.53 15.00 -13.47
CA ILE A 28 5.93 14.65 -13.14
C ILE A 28 6.27 15.09 -11.72
N THR A 29 5.88 16.32 -11.36
CA THR A 29 6.13 16.90 -10.04
C THR A 29 5.41 16.11 -8.94
N LEU A 30 4.18 15.67 -9.18
CA LEU A 30 3.39 14.89 -8.24
C LEU A 30 3.95 13.47 -8.10
N LEU A 31 4.32 12.82 -9.21
CA LEU A 31 4.88 11.47 -9.19
C LEU A 31 6.25 11.42 -8.51
N LYS A 32 7.07 12.47 -8.62
CA LYS A 32 8.34 12.56 -7.86
C LYS A 32 8.13 12.59 -6.34
N GLN A 33 6.98 13.05 -5.87
CA GLN A 33 6.62 13.11 -4.44
C GLN A 33 5.75 11.91 -4.00
N THR A 34 5.49 10.98 -4.91
CA THR A 34 4.63 9.82 -4.65
C THR A 34 5.42 8.54 -4.85
N GLY A 35 5.42 7.67 -3.86
CA GLY A 35 5.85 6.30 -3.99
C GLY A 35 4.67 5.39 -4.24
N SER A 36 4.83 4.32 -5.02
CA SER A 36 3.73 3.40 -5.27
C SER A 36 4.20 1.96 -5.41
N LEU A 37 3.40 1.06 -4.89
CA LEU A 37 3.47 -0.38 -5.15
C LEU A 37 2.10 -0.81 -5.66
N ILE A 38 2.02 -1.12 -6.97
CA ILE A 38 0.80 -1.55 -7.64
C ILE A 38 1.03 -2.96 -8.17
N GLU A 39 0.11 -3.87 -7.83
CA GLU A 39 0.21 -5.29 -8.19
C GLU A 39 1.44 -5.97 -7.53
N SER A 40 2.14 -6.83 -8.26
CA SER A 40 3.28 -7.57 -7.72
C SER A 40 4.57 -6.74 -7.72
N PRO A 41 5.43 -6.86 -6.70
CA PRO A 41 6.72 -6.20 -6.69
C PRO A 41 7.58 -6.73 -7.84
N SER A 42 7.97 -5.82 -8.74
CA SER A 42 8.79 -6.13 -9.91
C SER A 42 10.26 -5.79 -9.63
N GLY A 43 11.03 -6.80 -9.23
CA GLY A 43 12.48 -6.68 -9.13
C GLY A 43 13.18 -7.66 -10.06
N TYR A 44 14.42 -7.36 -10.45
CA TYR A 44 15.28 -8.29 -11.18
C TYR A 44 15.72 -9.41 -10.24
N LEU A 45 15.22 -10.63 -10.47
CA LEU A 45 15.43 -11.78 -9.59
C LEU A 45 16.91 -12.22 -9.47
N HIS A 46 17.69 -11.96 -10.49
CA HIS A 46 19.14 -12.31 -10.53
C HIS A 46 20.03 -11.29 -9.83
N LEU A 47 19.48 -10.11 -9.50
CA LEU A 47 20.16 -9.05 -8.76
C LEU A 47 19.84 -9.13 -7.26
N THR A 48 20.68 -8.52 -6.45
CA THR A 48 20.46 -8.30 -5.02
C THR A 48 19.42 -7.21 -4.80
N ALA A 49 18.88 -7.09 -3.56
CA ALA A 49 18.00 -5.98 -3.22
C ALA A 49 18.70 -4.63 -3.39
N ARG A 50 19.95 -4.51 -2.96
CA ARG A 50 20.75 -3.29 -3.09
C ARG A 50 20.92 -2.87 -4.56
N GLU A 51 21.25 -3.81 -5.45
CA GLU A 51 21.38 -3.52 -6.88
C GLU A 51 20.04 -3.10 -7.50
N ASN A 52 18.94 -3.77 -7.14
CA ASN A 52 17.61 -3.36 -7.57
C ASN A 52 17.26 -1.93 -7.13
N LEU A 53 17.54 -1.59 -5.87
CA LEU A 53 17.33 -0.25 -5.34
C LEU A 53 18.22 0.80 -6.01
N SER A 54 19.47 0.43 -6.35
CA SER A 54 20.41 1.31 -7.07
C SER A 54 19.87 1.69 -8.45
N ILE A 55 19.33 0.73 -9.20
CA ILE A 55 18.71 1.00 -10.50
C ILE A 55 17.56 2.02 -10.36
N ILE A 56 16.70 1.84 -9.37
CA ILE A 56 15.58 2.78 -9.14
C ILE A 56 16.09 4.15 -8.68
N ALA A 57 17.14 4.18 -7.85
CA ALA A 57 17.75 5.43 -7.40
C ALA A 57 18.31 6.22 -8.59
N ASP A 58 19.04 5.56 -9.49
CA ASP A 58 19.60 6.15 -10.71
C ASP A 58 18.48 6.71 -11.62
N LEU A 59 17.43 5.92 -11.86
CA LEU A 59 16.29 6.34 -12.68
C LEU A 59 15.54 7.56 -12.11
N LYS A 60 15.49 7.67 -10.78
CA LYS A 60 14.85 8.81 -10.10
C LYS A 60 15.80 9.97 -9.84
N GLY A 61 17.11 9.85 -10.13
CA GLY A 61 18.13 10.84 -9.80
C GLY A 61 18.33 11.03 -8.29
N ILE A 62 18.21 9.95 -7.52
CA ILE A 62 18.31 9.93 -6.06
C ILE A 62 19.69 9.42 -5.65
N THR A 63 20.26 9.99 -4.59
CA THR A 63 21.52 9.51 -4.05
C THR A 63 21.42 8.09 -3.49
N HIS A 64 22.42 7.23 -3.75
CA HIS A 64 22.50 5.88 -3.23
C HIS A 64 22.56 5.79 -1.69
N LYS A 65 22.86 6.89 -1.00
CA LYS A 65 22.81 6.98 0.47
C LYS A 65 21.38 6.71 1.02
N ASP A 66 20.34 6.91 0.21
CA ASP A 66 18.96 6.65 0.62
C ASP A 66 18.62 5.15 0.64
N ILE A 67 19.43 4.31 0.00
CA ILE A 67 19.22 2.85 -0.08
C ILE A 67 19.30 2.21 1.30
N ASP A 68 20.28 2.58 2.12
CA ASP A 68 20.43 1.98 3.46
C ASP A 68 19.23 2.34 4.34
N ARG A 69 18.76 3.58 4.27
CA ARG A 69 17.54 4.02 4.99
C ARG A 69 16.32 3.20 4.61
N VAL A 70 16.05 3.01 3.32
CA VAL A 70 14.84 2.27 2.92
C VAL A 70 14.95 0.77 3.24
N LEU A 71 16.14 0.18 3.17
CA LEU A 71 16.38 -1.20 3.61
C LEU A 71 16.11 -1.38 5.11
N GLU A 72 16.53 -0.42 5.92
CA GLU A 72 16.27 -0.40 7.38
C GLU A 72 14.77 -0.24 7.66
N VAL A 73 14.09 0.68 6.95
CA VAL A 73 12.64 0.90 7.12
C VAL A 73 11.83 -0.36 6.86
N VAL A 74 12.23 -1.20 5.92
CA VAL A 74 11.50 -2.42 5.56
C VAL A 74 12.09 -3.70 6.17
N ASP A 75 13.07 -3.58 7.08
CA ASP A 75 13.74 -4.67 7.78
C ASP A 75 14.38 -5.69 6.81
N LEU A 76 15.10 -5.20 5.78
CA LEU A 76 15.83 -6.01 4.79
C LEU A 76 17.34 -5.77 4.80
N THR A 77 17.88 -5.08 5.81
CA THR A 77 19.30 -4.72 5.87
C THR A 77 20.22 -5.96 5.84
N SER A 78 19.89 -7.02 6.60
CA SER A 78 20.65 -8.28 6.65
C SER A 78 20.66 -9.04 5.33
N ASP A 79 19.60 -8.90 4.55
CA ASP A 79 19.41 -9.60 3.27
C ASP A 79 19.71 -8.73 2.05
N ALA A 80 20.22 -7.50 2.25
CA ALA A 80 20.44 -6.52 1.19
C ALA A 80 21.30 -7.03 0.03
N ASN A 81 22.26 -7.90 0.31
CA ASN A 81 23.21 -8.47 -0.66
C ASN A 81 22.79 -9.87 -1.16
N ARG A 82 21.66 -10.39 -0.72
CA ARG A 82 21.08 -11.66 -1.18
C ARG A 82 20.27 -11.42 -2.45
N LYS A 83 20.34 -12.36 -3.41
CA LYS A 83 19.59 -12.27 -4.67
C LYS A 83 18.08 -12.32 -4.43
N VAL A 84 17.32 -11.43 -5.09
CA VAL A 84 15.86 -11.32 -4.94
C VAL A 84 15.14 -12.60 -5.35
N GLY A 85 15.72 -13.41 -6.23
CA GLY A 85 15.20 -14.73 -6.57
C GLY A 85 15.08 -15.69 -5.39
N GLN A 86 15.88 -15.49 -4.35
CA GLN A 86 15.90 -16.30 -3.12
C GLN A 86 15.00 -15.74 -2.00
N TYR A 87 14.32 -14.61 -2.25
CA TYR A 87 13.44 -13.97 -1.29
C TYR A 87 12.10 -14.71 -1.20
N SER A 88 11.55 -14.78 0.01
CA SER A 88 10.14 -15.14 0.21
C SER A 88 9.23 -14.10 -0.45
N LEU A 89 7.96 -14.41 -0.60
CA LEU A 89 7.01 -13.46 -1.16
C LEU A 89 6.89 -12.19 -0.28
N GLY A 90 6.86 -12.35 1.04
CA GLY A 90 6.86 -11.22 1.99
C GLY A 90 8.12 -10.35 1.87
N MET A 91 9.30 -10.96 1.70
CA MET A 91 10.54 -10.19 1.45
C MET A 91 10.50 -9.44 0.12
N LYS A 92 9.92 -10.02 -0.92
CA LYS A 92 9.72 -9.33 -2.22
C LYS A 92 8.76 -8.15 -2.07
N GLN A 93 7.67 -8.31 -1.30
CA GLN A 93 6.75 -7.21 -0.99
C GLN A 93 7.45 -6.08 -0.24
N ARG A 94 8.25 -6.40 0.80
CA ARG A 94 9.08 -5.43 1.54
C ARG A 94 10.04 -4.68 0.60
N LEU A 95 10.69 -5.37 -0.32
CA LEU A 95 11.55 -4.75 -1.33
C LEU A 95 10.77 -3.81 -2.25
N GLY A 96 9.56 -4.18 -2.69
CA GLY A 96 8.68 -3.32 -3.47
C GLY A 96 8.31 -2.03 -2.73
N ILE A 97 8.03 -2.13 -1.42
CA ILE A 97 7.80 -0.96 -0.55
C ILE A 97 9.08 -0.12 -0.42
N ALA A 98 10.27 -0.73 -0.28
CA ALA A 98 11.54 -0.01 -0.24
C ALA A 98 11.78 0.79 -1.53
N MET A 99 11.51 0.20 -2.71
CA MET A 99 11.58 0.90 -4.00
C MET A 99 10.64 2.10 -4.08
N ALA A 100 9.43 1.96 -3.52
CA ALA A 100 8.46 3.04 -3.45
C ALA A 100 8.90 4.17 -2.50
N LEU A 101 9.61 3.85 -1.42
CA LEU A 101 10.09 4.80 -0.41
C LEU A 101 11.34 5.59 -0.81
N LEU A 102 12.05 5.19 -1.89
CA LEU A 102 13.21 5.92 -2.38
C LEU A 102 12.86 7.36 -2.74
N GLY A 103 13.68 8.30 -2.24
CA GLY A 103 13.50 9.73 -2.46
C GLY A 103 12.53 10.38 -1.48
N LYS A 104 12.18 9.73 -0.39
CA LYS A 104 11.34 10.28 0.70
C LYS A 104 10.02 10.86 0.18
N PRO A 105 9.16 10.04 -0.44
CA PRO A 105 7.87 10.51 -0.96
C PRO A 105 7.00 11.06 0.16
N LYS A 106 6.16 12.07 -0.15
CA LYS A 106 5.15 12.59 0.78
C LYS A 106 3.92 11.68 0.86
N LEU A 107 3.66 10.93 -0.21
CA LEU A 107 2.54 10.01 -0.31
C LEU A 107 3.05 8.64 -0.76
N LEU A 108 2.66 7.60 -0.05
CA LEU A 108 2.90 6.21 -0.41
C LEU A 108 1.57 5.54 -0.74
N ILE A 109 1.44 4.98 -1.94
CA ILE A 109 0.23 4.28 -2.41
C ILE A 109 0.56 2.79 -2.53
N LEU A 110 -0.11 1.96 -1.75
CA LEU A 110 0.07 0.51 -1.72
C LEU A 110 -1.24 -0.17 -2.13
N ASP A 111 -1.19 -0.93 -3.22
CA ASP A 111 -2.35 -1.65 -3.75
C ASP A 111 -2.28 -3.10 -3.31
N GLU A 112 -3.23 -3.53 -2.44
CA GLU A 112 -3.31 -4.88 -1.87
C GLU A 112 -1.96 -5.38 -1.28
N PRO A 113 -1.30 -4.63 -0.39
CA PRO A 113 0.07 -4.93 0.04
C PRO A 113 0.20 -6.20 0.90
N THR A 114 -0.92 -6.71 1.40
CA THR A 114 -0.99 -7.93 2.22
C THR A 114 -1.30 -9.18 1.41
N ASN A 115 -1.55 -9.06 0.10
CA ASN A 115 -1.85 -10.21 -0.74
C ASN A 115 -0.61 -11.08 -0.97
N GLY A 116 -0.78 -12.37 -0.69
CA GLY A 116 0.15 -13.42 -1.09
C GLY A 116 1.11 -13.96 -0.03
N PRO A 117 1.54 -13.24 1.03
CA PRO A 117 2.26 -13.85 2.14
C PRO A 117 1.41 -14.90 2.88
N ASP A 118 2.10 -15.76 3.64
CA ASP A 118 1.47 -16.65 4.60
C ASP A 118 0.88 -15.86 5.79
N PRO A 119 0.08 -16.46 6.67
CA PRO A 119 -0.56 -15.75 7.79
C PRO A 119 0.42 -15.00 8.70
N ALA A 120 1.62 -15.54 8.93
CA ALA A 120 2.65 -14.87 9.73
C ALA A 120 3.21 -13.65 8.99
N GLY A 121 3.53 -13.80 7.70
CA GLY A 121 3.99 -12.70 6.86
C GLY A 121 2.95 -11.59 6.67
N ILE A 122 1.65 -11.92 6.67
CA ILE A 122 0.57 -10.92 6.65
C ILE A 122 0.64 -10.07 7.93
N GLN A 123 0.79 -10.67 9.10
CA GLN A 123 0.86 -9.93 10.36
C GLN A 123 2.09 -9.01 10.43
N GLU A 124 3.25 -9.49 9.99
CA GLU A 124 4.46 -8.68 9.88
C GLU A 124 4.28 -7.51 8.92
N MET A 125 3.65 -7.74 7.77
CA MET A 125 3.38 -6.70 6.79
C MET A 125 2.42 -5.64 7.34
N ARG A 126 1.39 -6.04 8.07
CA ARG A 126 0.47 -5.10 8.76
C ARG A 126 1.22 -4.21 9.75
N SER A 127 2.05 -4.81 10.60
CA SER A 127 2.86 -4.07 11.57
C SER A 127 3.81 -3.08 10.91
N LEU A 128 4.44 -3.49 9.80
CA LEU A 128 5.30 -2.63 9.00
C LEU A 128 4.51 -1.44 8.44
N ILE A 129 3.36 -1.68 7.80
CA ILE A 129 2.53 -0.63 7.19
C ILE A 129 1.96 0.32 8.25
N ALA A 130 1.49 -0.19 9.39
CA ALA A 130 0.96 0.62 10.49
C ALA A 130 2.00 1.61 11.03
N SER A 131 3.29 1.19 11.13
CA SER A 131 4.39 2.05 11.59
C SER A 131 4.95 2.97 10.50
N MET A 132 4.56 2.79 9.24
CA MET A 132 5.22 3.43 8.08
C MET A 132 5.14 4.96 8.13
N SER A 133 3.98 5.51 8.51
CA SER A 133 3.80 6.96 8.59
C SER A 133 4.72 7.59 9.63
N GLU A 134 4.88 6.97 10.80
CA GLU A 134 5.78 7.44 11.87
C GLU A 134 7.25 7.30 11.46
N ARG A 135 7.63 6.17 10.85
CA ARG A 135 9.01 5.88 10.43
C ARG A 135 9.48 6.77 9.27
N THR A 136 8.58 7.23 8.42
CA THR A 136 8.96 7.93 7.16
C THR A 136 8.44 9.34 7.03
N GLY A 137 7.42 9.74 7.81
CA GLY A 137 6.70 11.00 7.67
C GLY A 137 5.77 11.06 6.44
N ALA A 138 5.63 9.95 5.69
CA ALA A 138 4.76 9.89 4.52
C ALA A 138 3.30 9.63 4.93
N THR A 139 2.35 10.22 4.20
CA THR A 139 0.96 9.75 4.24
C THR A 139 0.87 8.41 3.50
N VAL A 140 0.31 7.40 4.14
CA VAL A 140 0.16 6.06 3.54
C VAL A 140 -1.30 5.86 3.12
N MET A 141 -1.50 5.52 1.85
CA MET A 141 -2.79 5.14 1.28
C MET A 141 -2.73 3.69 0.84
N ILE A 142 -3.61 2.86 1.39
CA ILE A 142 -3.68 1.43 1.05
C ILE A 142 -5.04 1.09 0.44
N SER A 143 -5.08 0.10 -0.44
CA SER A 143 -6.30 -0.61 -0.80
C SER A 143 -6.27 -2.01 -0.21
N SER A 144 -7.43 -2.52 0.16
CA SER A 144 -7.66 -3.93 0.48
C SER A 144 -9.13 -4.25 0.26
N HIS A 145 -9.42 -5.50 -0.06
CA HIS A 145 -10.78 -6.03 -0.13
C HIS A 145 -11.20 -6.69 1.20
N LEU A 146 -10.31 -6.77 2.18
CA LEU A 146 -10.54 -7.38 3.50
C LEU A 146 -10.59 -6.30 4.60
N LEU A 147 -11.79 -5.96 5.05
CA LEU A 147 -12.00 -4.91 6.07
C LEU A 147 -11.24 -5.19 7.36
N GLY A 148 -11.26 -6.42 7.86
CA GLY A 148 -10.56 -6.81 9.09
C GLY A 148 -9.04 -6.65 9.05
N GLU A 149 -8.45 -6.57 7.85
CA GLU A 149 -7.02 -6.27 7.70
C GLU A 149 -6.73 -4.77 7.85
N ILE A 150 -7.62 -3.94 7.32
CA ILE A 150 -7.43 -2.48 7.28
C ILE A 150 -7.60 -1.86 8.66
N GLU A 151 -8.54 -2.36 9.47
CA GLU A 151 -8.89 -1.79 10.78
C GLU A 151 -7.68 -1.58 11.72
N GLN A 152 -6.64 -2.39 11.55
CA GLN A 152 -5.42 -2.30 12.36
C GLN A 152 -4.35 -1.35 11.80
N MET A 153 -4.52 -0.87 10.57
CA MET A 153 -3.49 -0.12 9.85
C MET A 153 -3.88 1.34 9.55
N VAL A 154 -5.18 1.68 9.59
CA VAL A 154 -5.65 2.97 9.09
C VAL A 154 -6.42 3.77 10.13
N THR A 155 -6.40 5.10 9.97
CA THR A 155 -7.19 6.05 10.77
C THR A 155 -8.40 6.58 10.00
N GLN A 156 -8.31 6.64 8.68
CA GLN A 156 -9.35 7.09 7.75
C GLN A 156 -9.67 5.97 6.77
N ILE A 157 -10.93 5.84 6.38
CA ILE A 157 -11.40 4.78 5.49
C ILE A 157 -12.39 5.32 4.46
N GLY A 158 -12.25 4.85 3.23
CA GLY A 158 -13.22 5.03 2.16
C GLY A 158 -13.72 3.68 1.66
N ILE A 159 -15.01 3.47 1.67
CA ILE A 159 -15.62 2.21 1.19
C ILE A 159 -16.28 2.46 -0.16
N LEU A 160 -15.87 1.68 -1.15
CA LEU A 160 -16.43 1.68 -2.50
C LEU A 160 -17.22 0.39 -2.71
N ASN A 161 -18.38 0.48 -3.37
CA ASN A 161 -19.05 -0.73 -3.84
C ASN A 161 -18.42 -1.26 -5.14
N HIS A 162 -18.89 -2.40 -5.63
CA HIS A 162 -18.40 -3.06 -6.85
C HIS A 162 -18.61 -2.22 -8.13
N HIS A 163 -19.48 -1.19 -8.10
CA HIS A 163 -19.65 -0.21 -9.19
C HIS A 163 -18.73 1.02 -9.05
N GLY A 164 -17.85 1.05 -8.03
CA GLY A 164 -16.96 2.19 -7.77
C GLY A 164 -17.64 3.40 -7.11
N LYS A 165 -18.90 3.27 -6.67
CA LYS A 165 -19.60 4.33 -5.94
C LYS A 165 -19.13 4.36 -4.48
N MET A 166 -18.78 5.55 -3.98
CA MET A 166 -18.44 5.78 -2.57
C MET A 166 -19.69 5.52 -1.70
N LEU A 167 -19.57 4.60 -0.76
CA LEU A 167 -20.59 4.26 0.23
C LEU A 167 -20.34 4.95 1.55
N PHE A 168 -19.10 5.10 1.93
CA PHE A 168 -18.68 5.72 3.17
C PHE A 168 -17.31 6.37 3.00
N GLU A 169 -17.12 7.52 3.64
CA GLU A 169 -15.82 8.18 3.81
C GLU A 169 -15.78 8.82 5.20
N GLY A 170 -14.77 8.52 6.00
CA GLY A 170 -14.67 9.05 7.35
C GLY A 170 -13.62 8.32 8.18
N SER A 171 -13.62 8.58 9.49
CA SER A 171 -12.75 7.88 10.40
C SER A 171 -13.21 6.44 10.66
N LEU A 172 -12.27 5.55 10.98
CA LEU A 172 -12.58 4.18 11.38
C LEU A 172 -13.54 4.15 12.59
N LYS A 173 -13.40 5.09 13.52
CA LYS A 173 -14.27 5.21 14.71
C LYS A 173 -15.72 5.53 14.32
N GLU A 174 -15.94 6.33 13.31
CA GLU A 174 -17.29 6.64 12.77
C GLU A 174 -17.88 5.43 12.10
N LEU A 175 -17.12 4.70 11.29
CA LEU A 175 -17.57 3.46 10.68
C LEU A 175 -18.01 2.43 11.75
N GLN A 176 -17.21 2.25 12.79
CA GLN A 176 -17.51 1.32 13.88
C GLN A 176 -18.82 1.70 14.64
N LYS A 177 -19.12 2.98 14.77
CA LYS A 177 -20.40 3.43 15.34
C LYS A 177 -21.60 3.03 14.48
N HIS A 178 -21.47 3.12 13.16
CA HIS A 178 -22.51 2.70 12.22
C HIS A 178 -22.67 1.17 12.14
N SER A 179 -21.59 0.43 12.35
CA SER A 179 -21.55 -1.04 12.32
C SER A 179 -22.12 -1.71 13.60
N ARG A 180 -22.36 -0.95 14.68
CA ARG A 180 -22.95 -1.46 15.93
C ARG A 180 -24.46 -1.72 15.86
N GLY A 181 -25.12 -1.42 14.76
CA GLY A 181 -26.44 -1.91 14.44
C GLY A 181 -26.37 -3.39 14.10
N GLY A 182 -26.88 -4.26 14.99
CA GLY A 182 -26.85 -5.70 14.78
C GLY A 182 -27.37 -6.11 13.42
N ILE A 183 -26.72 -7.05 12.76
CA ILE A 183 -27.19 -7.69 11.54
C ILE A 183 -28.43 -8.52 11.93
N LEU A 184 -29.62 -8.08 11.54
CA LEU A 184 -30.85 -8.85 11.72
C LEU A 184 -30.84 -9.97 10.67
N LEU A 185 -30.28 -11.14 11.03
CA LEU A 185 -30.38 -12.34 10.22
C LEU A 185 -31.80 -12.93 10.39
N ARG A 186 -32.62 -12.81 9.35
CA ARG A 186 -33.89 -13.53 9.28
C ARG A 186 -33.59 -14.93 8.79
N VAL A 187 -33.42 -15.89 9.70
CA VAL A 187 -33.22 -17.30 9.38
C VAL A 187 -34.55 -18.04 9.33
N LEU A 188 -34.72 -18.82 8.27
CA LEU A 188 -35.92 -19.68 8.09
C LEU A 188 -35.82 -20.96 8.92
N ASP A 189 -34.63 -21.33 9.40
CA ASP A 189 -34.41 -22.51 10.25
C ASP A 189 -33.25 -22.25 11.22
N VAL A 190 -33.59 -22.10 12.51
CA VAL A 190 -32.63 -21.79 13.59
C VAL A 190 -31.66 -22.94 13.86
N GLN A 191 -32.04 -24.19 13.62
CA GLN A 191 -31.18 -25.33 13.93
C GLN A 191 -30.03 -25.51 12.91
N ARG A 192 -30.14 -24.99 11.68
CA ARG A 192 -29.06 -25.03 10.67
C ARG A 192 -28.10 -23.82 10.72
N SER A 193 -28.42 -22.81 11.53
CA SER A 193 -27.66 -21.56 11.55
C SER A 193 -26.59 -21.49 12.63
N ILE A 194 -26.44 -22.53 13.46
CA ILE A 194 -25.50 -22.54 14.62
C ILE A 194 -24.17 -23.22 14.25
N THR A 195 -23.98 -23.62 12.99
CA THR A 195 -22.76 -24.28 12.52
C THR A 195 -22.02 -23.38 11.51
N ILE A 196 -21.56 -22.20 11.96
CA ILE A 196 -20.53 -21.39 11.26
C ILE A 196 -19.56 -20.88 12.30
#